data_faecabc60965590c182f54f5f6c430f8
#
_entry.id   faecabc60965590c182f54f5f6c430f8
#
_cell.length_a   1.000
_cell.length_b   1.000
_cell.length_c   1.000
_cell.angle_alpha   90.00
_cell.angle_beta   90.00
_cell.angle_gamma   90.00
#
_symmetry.space_group_name_H-M   'P 1'
#
loop_
_entity.id
_entity.type
_entity.pdbx_description
1 polymer ?
#
loop_
_entity_poly.entity_id
_entity_poly.type
_entity_poly.pdbx_seq_one_letter_code
_entity_poly.pdbx_strand_id
1 'polypeptide(L)'
;DPYDVDDRLGFMFKIDEVNGYVAYPLEGLIFLVGYFYMILMLVSIFLNRKKIDPYLQLVLLSYFVITTVFITIQYLYPQFILVGTASALSILIMYLYIQSKELVSDYLTRLPNRVAYEGIVKQWMHSKRDVGTIVISLKDFKNINNIYGQKNGDVLLKRLTEYLIGLVGSINVFRYSGDKFALIFTDEQYDFKVVVYTLEERFKQAWD
;
A
#
# COMPACT_ATOMS: atom_id res chain seq x y z
N ASP A 1 -51.65 -24.19 5.54
CA ASP A 1 -51.20 -23.09 4.70
C ASP A 1 -49.76 -23.37 4.25
N PRO A 2 -49.47 -23.56 2.94
CA PRO A 2 -48.15 -23.94 2.47
C PRO A 2 -47.11 -22.81 2.55
N TYR A 3 -47.44 -21.68 3.16
CA TYR A 3 -46.56 -20.50 3.34
C TYR A 3 -46.21 -20.21 4.79
N ASP A 4 -46.49 -21.13 5.71
CA ASP A 4 -45.97 -21.06 7.07
C ASP A 4 -44.50 -21.52 7.06
N VAL A 5 -43.63 -20.68 6.48
CA VAL A 5 -42.19 -20.83 6.56
C VAL A 5 -41.81 -20.70 8.02
N ASP A 6 -41.59 -21.84 8.61
CA ASP A 6 -41.08 -22.18 9.93
C ASP A 6 -40.66 -20.95 10.77
N ASP A 7 -41.49 -20.61 11.70
CA ASP A 7 -41.27 -19.53 12.72
C ASP A 7 -39.98 -19.73 13.52
N ARG A 8 -39.21 -20.81 13.23
CA ARG A 8 -37.94 -21.16 13.89
C ARG A 8 -36.72 -20.46 13.29
N LEU A 9 -36.84 -19.82 12.12
CA LEU A 9 -35.77 -19.02 11.50
C LEU A 9 -35.94 -17.49 11.73
N GLY A 10 -37.03 -17.07 12.39
CA GLY A 10 -37.36 -15.66 12.65
C GLY A 10 -36.62 -15.02 13.80
N PHE A 11 -35.35 -15.36 14.08
CA PHE A 11 -34.59 -14.74 15.16
C PHE A 11 -34.05 -13.35 14.82
N MET A 12 -33.91 -13.00 13.56
CA MET A 12 -33.30 -11.75 13.12
C MET A 12 -34.31 -10.75 12.57
N PHE A 13 -35.13 -11.18 11.61
CA PHE A 13 -36.16 -10.31 11.01
C PHE A 13 -37.33 -11.15 10.47
N LYS A 14 -38.49 -10.51 10.30
CA LYS A 14 -39.65 -11.05 9.60
C LYS A 14 -40.10 -10.08 8.52
N ILE A 15 -40.50 -10.60 7.38
CA ILE A 15 -41.22 -9.81 6.37
C ILE A 15 -42.71 -10.07 6.55
N ASP A 16 -43.41 -9.06 7.05
CA ASP A 16 -44.86 -9.08 7.24
C ASP A 16 -45.54 -8.45 6.03
N GLU A 17 -46.60 -9.09 5.52
CA GLU A 17 -47.32 -8.56 4.33
C GLU A 17 -47.98 -7.20 4.56
N VAL A 18 -48.29 -6.87 5.83
CA VAL A 18 -48.95 -5.63 6.22
C VAL A 18 -47.96 -4.56 6.67
N ASN A 19 -46.96 -4.95 7.48
CA ASN A 19 -46.02 -4.03 8.10
C ASN A 19 -44.63 -3.99 7.41
N GLY A 20 -44.41 -4.82 6.40
CA GLY A 20 -43.14 -4.93 5.70
C GLY A 20 -42.07 -5.58 6.57
N TYR A 21 -40.91 -4.93 6.68
CA TYR A 21 -39.78 -5.40 7.46
C TYR A 21 -39.99 -5.18 8.97
N VAL A 22 -39.94 -6.23 9.76
CA VAL A 22 -40.04 -6.21 11.22
C VAL A 22 -38.73 -6.74 11.82
N ALA A 23 -37.99 -5.88 12.51
CA ALA A 23 -36.73 -6.24 13.17
C ALA A 23 -36.98 -6.95 14.50
N TYR A 24 -36.20 -8.00 14.78
CA TYR A 24 -36.19 -8.67 16.07
C TYR A 24 -34.99 -8.19 16.94
N PRO A 25 -35.05 -8.40 18.28
CA PRO A 25 -33.98 -7.93 19.19
C PRO A 25 -32.56 -8.43 18.87
N LEU A 26 -32.45 -9.62 18.24
CA LEU A 26 -31.16 -10.18 17.82
C LEU A 26 -30.50 -9.41 16.66
N GLU A 27 -31.25 -8.67 15.87
CA GLU A 27 -30.69 -7.80 14.84
C GLU A 27 -29.79 -6.73 15.45
N GLY A 28 -30.23 -6.12 16.57
CA GLY A 28 -29.42 -5.12 17.29
C GLY A 28 -28.08 -5.67 17.75
N LEU A 29 -28.00 -6.95 18.08
CA LEU A 29 -26.75 -7.59 18.51
C LEU A 29 -25.71 -7.66 17.37
N ILE A 30 -26.13 -7.85 16.12
CA ILE A 30 -25.25 -7.85 14.95
C ILE A 30 -24.60 -6.46 14.79
N PHE A 31 -25.38 -5.39 14.91
CA PHE A 31 -24.86 -4.03 14.83
C PHE A 31 -23.90 -3.74 16.00
N LEU A 32 -24.21 -4.18 17.21
CA LEU A 32 -23.33 -4.03 18.36
C LEU A 32 -21.99 -4.72 18.18
N VAL A 33 -21.99 -5.95 17.66
CA VAL A 33 -20.77 -6.69 17.33
C VAL A 33 -19.98 -5.96 16.23
N GLY A 34 -20.66 -5.44 15.20
CA GLY A 34 -20.03 -4.64 14.14
C GLY A 34 -19.31 -3.41 14.70
N TYR A 35 -19.98 -2.61 15.52
CA TYR A 35 -19.37 -1.44 16.16
C TYR A 35 -18.22 -1.81 17.10
N PHE A 36 -18.32 -2.93 17.82
CA PHE A 36 -17.22 -3.41 18.66
C PHE A 36 -15.95 -3.71 17.85
N TYR A 37 -16.05 -4.42 16.73
CA TYR A 37 -14.89 -4.68 15.86
C TYR A 37 -14.34 -3.40 15.22
N MET A 38 -15.19 -2.44 14.90
CA MET A 38 -14.76 -1.14 14.38
C MET A 38 -13.96 -0.34 15.43
N ILE A 39 -14.37 -0.36 16.68
CA ILE A 39 -13.62 0.26 17.78
C ILE A 39 -12.28 -0.44 17.96
N LEU A 40 -12.23 -1.78 17.94
CA LEU A 40 -10.97 -2.54 18.00
C LEU A 40 -10.02 -2.17 16.86
N MET A 41 -10.55 -1.98 15.65
CA MET A 41 -9.75 -1.56 14.49
C MET A 41 -9.17 -0.16 14.72
N LEU A 42 -9.95 0.82 15.18
CA LEU A 42 -9.45 2.16 15.51
C LEU A 42 -8.35 2.13 16.58
N VAL A 43 -8.56 1.37 17.65
CA VAL A 43 -7.56 1.21 18.71
C VAL A 43 -6.28 0.61 18.15
N SER A 44 -6.39 -0.41 17.30
CA SER A 44 -5.25 -1.04 16.65
C SER A 44 -4.47 -0.07 15.76
N ILE A 45 -5.16 0.74 14.95
CA ILE A 45 -4.55 1.78 14.12
C ILE A 45 -3.81 2.80 15.00
N PHE A 46 -4.45 3.25 16.07
CA PHE A 46 -3.87 4.25 16.98
C PHE A 46 -2.62 3.74 17.69
N LEU A 47 -2.65 2.51 18.20
CA LEU A 47 -1.51 1.88 18.87
C LEU A 47 -0.33 1.64 17.92
N ASN A 48 -0.61 1.31 16.66
CA ASN A 48 0.42 1.00 15.66
C ASN A 48 0.72 2.15 14.69
N ARG A 49 0.21 3.36 14.93
CA ARG A 49 0.31 4.51 14.00
C ARG A 49 1.74 4.84 13.53
N LYS A 50 2.75 4.57 14.36
CA LYS A 50 4.16 4.81 14.02
C LYS A 50 4.75 3.73 13.09
N LYS A 51 4.13 2.55 13.02
CA LYS A 51 4.58 1.40 12.21
C LYS A 51 3.83 1.28 10.89
N ILE A 52 2.65 1.89 10.80
CA ILE A 52 1.77 1.82 9.63
C ILE A 52 2.07 3.01 8.72
N ASP A 53 2.21 2.75 7.42
CA ASP A 53 2.34 3.75 6.38
C ASP A 53 1.20 4.79 6.46
N PRO A 54 1.49 6.12 6.40
CA PRO A 54 0.47 7.18 6.49
C PRO A 54 -0.67 7.04 5.47
N TYR A 55 -0.37 6.61 4.25
CA TYR A 55 -1.41 6.37 3.22
C TYR A 55 -2.30 5.18 3.59
N LEU A 56 -1.72 4.10 4.13
CA LEU A 56 -2.50 2.97 4.64
C LEU A 56 -3.39 3.38 5.81
N GLN A 57 -2.90 4.24 6.70
CA GLN A 57 -3.72 4.79 7.79
C GLN A 57 -4.92 5.54 7.23
N LEU A 58 -4.73 6.37 6.21
CA LEU A 58 -5.83 7.11 5.57
C LEU A 58 -6.86 6.16 4.95
N VAL A 59 -6.41 5.11 4.26
CA VAL A 59 -7.29 4.08 3.68
C VAL A 59 -8.09 3.35 4.76
N LEU A 60 -7.46 2.95 5.85
CA LEU A 60 -8.13 2.28 6.97
C LEU A 60 -9.12 3.21 7.69
N LEU A 61 -8.79 4.49 7.83
CA LEU A 61 -9.72 5.49 8.39
C LEU A 61 -10.90 5.76 7.46
N SER A 62 -10.69 5.81 6.15
CA SER A 62 -11.79 5.95 5.18
C SER A 62 -12.74 4.75 5.21
N TYR A 63 -12.20 3.53 5.34
CA TYR A 63 -12.98 2.32 5.58
C TYR A 63 -13.86 2.45 6.82
N PHE A 64 -13.27 2.89 7.94
CA PHE A 64 -13.99 3.11 9.19
C PHE A 64 -15.16 4.10 9.00
N VAL A 65 -14.90 5.26 8.39
CA VAL A 65 -15.94 6.30 8.18
C VAL A 65 -17.06 5.77 7.29
N ILE A 66 -16.73 5.18 6.14
CA ILE A 66 -17.72 4.63 5.20
C ILE A 66 -18.58 3.58 5.90
N THR A 67 -17.95 2.61 6.55
CA THR A 67 -18.67 1.51 7.20
C THR A 67 -19.56 2.01 8.33
N THR A 68 -19.07 2.97 9.15
CA THR A 68 -19.89 3.58 10.23
C THR A 68 -21.13 4.27 9.67
N VAL A 69 -20.98 5.08 8.64
CA VAL A 69 -22.10 5.81 8.01
C VAL A 69 -23.14 4.81 7.46
N PHE A 70 -22.69 3.80 6.71
CA PHE A 70 -23.62 2.84 6.09
C PHE A 70 -24.32 1.95 7.12
N ILE A 71 -23.59 1.47 8.16
CA ILE A 71 -24.21 0.70 9.25
C ILE A 71 -25.23 1.57 10.00
N THR A 72 -24.92 2.83 10.27
CA THR A 72 -25.85 3.74 10.97
C THR A 72 -27.11 4.01 10.14
N ILE A 73 -26.95 4.25 8.83
CA ILE A 73 -28.09 4.42 7.94
C ILE A 73 -28.96 3.16 7.89
N GLN A 74 -28.35 1.97 7.80
CA GLN A 74 -29.08 0.72 7.79
C GLN A 74 -29.78 0.46 9.13
N TYR A 75 -29.19 0.83 10.26
CA TYR A 75 -29.85 0.73 11.55
C TYR A 75 -31.09 1.63 11.65
N LEU A 76 -31.01 2.87 11.10
CA LEU A 76 -32.13 3.81 11.09
C LEU A 76 -33.20 3.46 10.04
N TYR A 77 -32.79 2.84 8.95
CA TYR A 77 -33.66 2.49 7.80
C TYR A 77 -33.43 1.03 7.38
N PRO A 78 -33.95 0.05 8.13
CA PRO A 78 -33.68 -1.38 7.92
C PRO A 78 -34.08 -1.92 6.53
N GLN A 79 -34.96 -1.22 5.84
CA GLN A 79 -35.37 -1.56 4.47
C GLN A 79 -34.24 -1.45 3.44
N PHE A 80 -33.15 -0.74 3.77
CA PHE A 80 -31.99 -0.59 2.88
C PHE A 80 -30.88 -1.57 3.29
N ILE A 81 -30.53 -2.50 2.43
CA ILE A 81 -29.41 -3.43 2.66
C ILE A 81 -28.13 -2.77 2.19
N LEU A 82 -27.46 -2.02 3.07
CA LEU A 82 -26.32 -1.18 2.74
C LEU A 82 -24.95 -1.78 3.13
N VAL A 83 -24.91 -2.78 4.03
CA VAL A 83 -23.64 -3.36 4.51
C VAL A 83 -22.84 -4.01 3.37
N GLY A 84 -23.50 -4.68 2.44
CA GLY A 84 -22.87 -5.24 1.24
C GLY A 84 -22.21 -4.16 0.37
N THR A 85 -22.89 -3.04 0.18
CA THR A 85 -22.38 -1.89 -0.59
C THR A 85 -21.17 -1.25 0.10
N ALA A 86 -21.23 -1.06 1.43
CA ALA A 86 -20.11 -0.55 2.22
C ALA A 86 -18.89 -1.47 2.12
N SER A 87 -19.10 -2.79 2.22
CA SER A 87 -18.03 -3.77 2.09
C SER A 87 -17.40 -3.74 0.69
N ALA A 88 -18.21 -3.68 -0.37
CA ALA A 88 -17.73 -3.61 -1.75
C ALA A 88 -16.90 -2.34 -2.01
N LEU A 89 -17.37 -1.17 -1.56
CA LEU A 89 -16.63 0.08 -1.68
C LEU A 89 -15.29 0.03 -0.91
N SER A 90 -15.30 -0.55 0.27
CA SER A 90 -14.12 -0.66 1.10
C SER A 90 -13.07 -1.59 0.50
N ILE A 91 -13.49 -2.73 -0.06
CA ILE A 91 -12.62 -3.64 -0.80
C ILE A 91 -12.06 -2.95 -2.05
N LEU A 92 -12.86 -2.18 -2.78
CA LEU A 92 -12.42 -1.44 -3.95
C LEU A 92 -11.33 -0.41 -3.58
N ILE A 93 -11.53 0.38 -2.51
CA ILE A 93 -10.54 1.36 -2.04
C ILE A 93 -9.24 0.67 -1.64
N MET A 94 -9.33 -0.45 -0.92
CA MET A 94 -8.15 -1.24 -0.54
C MET A 94 -7.42 -1.81 -1.75
N TYR A 95 -8.16 -2.33 -2.73
CA TYR A 95 -7.61 -2.82 -3.99
C TYR A 95 -6.84 -1.72 -4.75
N LEU A 96 -7.46 -0.54 -4.92
CA LEU A 96 -6.83 0.60 -5.58
C LEU A 96 -5.56 1.07 -4.85
N TYR A 97 -5.57 1.04 -3.51
CA TYR A 97 -4.38 1.34 -2.72
C TYR A 97 -3.23 0.35 -2.96
N ILE A 98 -3.53 -0.97 -2.95
CA ILE A 98 -2.52 -2.00 -3.22
C ILE A 98 -1.97 -1.83 -4.64
N GLN A 99 -2.84 -1.66 -5.63
CA GLN A 99 -2.46 -1.48 -7.02
C GLN A 99 -1.61 -0.22 -7.23
N SER A 100 -1.93 0.89 -6.54
CA SER A 100 -1.14 2.11 -6.61
C SER A 100 0.30 1.93 -6.11
N LYS A 101 0.53 1.10 -5.10
CA LYS A 101 1.88 0.77 -4.60
C LYS A 101 2.66 -0.09 -5.59
N GLU A 102 2.03 -1.03 -6.27
CA GLU A 102 2.69 -1.86 -7.30
C GLU A 102 3.12 -1.01 -8.51
N LEU A 103 2.37 0.05 -8.84
CA LEU A 103 2.70 0.95 -9.94
C LEU A 103 3.96 1.79 -9.69
N VAL A 104 4.37 2.01 -8.45
CA VAL A 104 5.51 2.89 -8.10
C VAL A 104 6.72 2.14 -7.54
N SER A 105 6.70 0.81 -7.45
CA SER A 105 7.80 -0.01 -6.96
C SER A 105 8.26 -1.07 -7.97
N ASP A 106 9.54 -1.41 -7.92
CA ASP A 106 10.13 -2.52 -8.68
C ASP A 106 9.88 -3.86 -7.97
N TYR A 107 9.38 -4.86 -8.68
CA TYR A 107 8.98 -6.15 -8.10
C TYR A 107 10.18 -6.96 -7.55
N LEU A 108 11.37 -6.83 -8.15
CA LEU A 108 12.56 -7.60 -7.79
C LEU A 108 13.30 -7.01 -6.60
N THR A 109 13.57 -5.69 -6.65
CA THR A 109 14.39 -4.98 -5.67
C THR A 109 13.57 -4.30 -4.59
N ARG A 110 12.26 -4.16 -4.78
CA ARG A 110 11.34 -3.40 -3.92
C ARG A 110 11.68 -1.92 -3.79
N LEU A 111 12.65 -1.43 -4.55
CA LEU A 111 12.94 -0.01 -4.65
C LEU A 111 11.80 0.73 -5.36
N PRO A 112 11.62 2.03 -5.08
CA PRO A 112 10.81 2.89 -5.92
C PRO A 112 11.32 2.81 -7.38
N ASN A 113 10.38 2.72 -8.32
CA ASN A 113 10.70 2.58 -9.74
C ASN A 113 10.83 3.95 -10.43
N ARG A 114 10.95 3.93 -11.75
CA ARG A 114 11.04 5.13 -12.59
C ARG A 114 9.87 6.11 -12.37
N VAL A 115 8.64 5.61 -12.22
CA VAL A 115 7.46 6.47 -12.01
C VAL A 115 7.57 7.25 -10.72
N ALA A 116 8.00 6.57 -9.64
CA ALA A 116 8.27 7.21 -8.36
C ALA A 116 9.40 8.25 -8.45
N TYR A 117 10.50 7.91 -9.16
CA TYR A 117 11.62 8.83 -9.38
C TYR A 117 11.17 10.12 -10.09
N GLU A 118 10.46 9.98 -11.22
CA GLU A 118 9.96 11.13 -11.99
C GLU A 118 9.00 12.01 -11.16
N GLY A 119 8.17 11.38 -10.30
CA GLY A 119 7.29 12.10 -9.38
C GLY A 119 8.04 12.94 -8.37
N ILE A 120 9.08 12.38 -7.73
CA ILE A 120 9.90 13.08 -6.75
C ILE A 120 10.71 14.21 -7.40
N VAL A 121 11.33 13.96 -8.57
CA VAL A 121 12.05 14.99 -9.30
C VAL A 121 11.16 16.18 -9.61
N LYS A 122 9.95 15.94 -10.14
CA LYS A 122 8.97 17.00 -10.40
C LYS A 122 8.61 17.78 -9.14
N GLN A 123 8.37 17.10 -8.03
CA GLN A 123 8.04 17.74 -6.75
C GLN A 123 9.18 18.64 -6.25
N TRP A 124 10.44 18.17 -6.33
CA TRP A 124 11.60 18.91 -5.85
C TRP A 124 11.94 20.10 -6.76
N MET A 125 11.79 19.94 -8.07
CA MET A 125 11.91 21.06 -9.01
C MET A 125 10.91 22.18 -8.73
N HIS A 126 9.67 21.85 -8.38
CA HIS A 126 8.66 22.84 -7.99
C HIS A 126 8.99 23.55 -6.68
N SER A 127 9.66 22.88 -5.76
CA SER A 127 10.07 23.44 -4.47
C SER A 127 11.39 24.21 -4.53
N LYS A 128 11.99 24.39 -5.73
CA LYS A 128 13.27 25.09 -5.97
C LYS A 128 14.41 24.56 -5.08
N ARG A 129 14.43 23.26 -4.81
CA ARG A 129 15.53 22.61 -4.10
C ARG A 129 16.63 22.25 -5.07
N ASP A 130 17.88 22.49 -4.70
CA ASP A 130 19.03 21.97 -5.42
C ASP A 130 19.11 20.46 -5.22
N VAL A 131 19.10 19.72 -6.33
CA VAL A 131 18.99 18.27 -6.34
C VAL A 131 20.12 17.66 -7.15
N GLY A 132 20.92 16.83 -6.50
CA GLY A 132 21.90 15.97 -7.19
C GLY A 132 21.25 14.65 -7.65
N THR A 133 21.56 14.23 -8.86
CA THR A 133 21.16 12.92 -9.38
C THR A 133 22.38 12.17 -9.90
N ILE A 134 22.54 10.92 -9.46
CA ILE A 134 23.54 9.98 -9.99
C ILE A 134 22.80 8.84 -10.67
N VAL A 135 23.13 8.57 -11.93
CA VAL A 135 22.58 7.41 -12.66
C VAL A 135 23.69 6.38 -12.78
N ILE A 136 23.41 5.17 -12.30
CA ILE A 136 24.29 4.00 -12.37
C ILE A 136 23.73 3.04 -13.39
N SER A 137 24.51 2.64 -14.40
CA SER A 137 24.14 1.64 -15.38
C SER A 137 25.12 0.48 -15.34
N LEU A 138 24.63 -0.75 -15.20
CA LEU A 138 25.45 -1.95 -15.22
C LEU A 138 25.81 -2.29 -16.69
N LYS A 139 27.09 -2.11 -17.03
CA LYS A 139 27.58 -2.42 -18.37
C LYS A 139 27.43 -3.92 -18.65
N ASP A 140 26.93 -4.24 -19.83
CA ASP A 140 26.81 -5.61 -20.34
C ASP A 140 26.00 -6.57 -19.44
N PHE A 141 25.06 -6.05 -18.64
CA PHE A 141 24.22 -6.83 -17.71
C PHE A 141 23.47 -7.97 -18.42
N LYS A 142 23.02 -7.73 -19.68
CA LYS A 142 22.40 -8.77 -20.49
C LYS A 142 23.36 -9.95 -20.74
N ASN A 143 24.64 -9.68 -20.94
CA ASN A 143 25.66 -10.72 -21.13
C ASN A 143 25.90 -11.50 -19.83
N ILE A 144 25.89 -10.84 -18.69
CA ILE A 144 25.95 -11.50 -17.38
C ILE A 144 24.79 -12.49 -17.24
N ASN A 145 23.57 -12.09 -17.56
CA ASN A 145 22.40 -12.97 -17.52
C ASN A 145 22.51 -14.16 -18.49
N ASN A 146 23.12 -13.95 -19.68
CA ASN A 146 23.30 -15.02 -20.66
C ASN A 146 24.33 -16.05 -20.20
N ILE A 147 25.42 -15.62 -19.56
CA ILE A 147 26.52 -16.51 -19.14
C ILE A 147 26.18 -17.20 -17.81
N TYR A 148 25.67 -16.47 -16.83
CA TYR A 148 25.48 -16.94 -15.46
C TYR A 148 24.03 -17.28 -15.12
N GLY A 149 23.09 -17.01 -16.02
CA GLY A 149 21.67 -17.20 -15.82
C GLY A 149 20.98 -16.03 -15.09
N GLN A 150 19.70 -15.87 -15.37
CA GLN A 150 18.88 -14.78 -14.85
C GLN A 150 18.84 -14.73 -13.32
N LYS A 151 18.84 -15.91 -12.65
CA LYS A 151 18.85 -15.97 -11.17
C LYS A 151 20.06 -15.28 -10.57
N ASN A 152 21.25 -15.45 -11.15
CA ASN A 152 22.47 -14.82 -10.67
C ASN A 152 22.47 -13.32 -10.95
N GLY A 153 21.92 -12.88 -12.09
CA GLY A 153 21.69 -11.46 -12.34
C GLY A 153 20.72 -10.83 -11.34
N ASP A 154 19.65 -11.52 -10.96
CA ASP A 154 18.71 -11.06 -9.94
C ASP A 154 19.37 -10.93 -8.55
N VAL A 155 20.25 -11.87 -8.19
CA VAL A 155 21.04 -11.78 -6.94
C VAL A 155 21.96 -10.57 -6.98
N LEU A 156 22.67 -10.34 -8.08
CA LEU A 156 23.55 -9.17 -8.25
C LEU A 156 22.77 -7.86 -8.09
N LEU A 157 21.60 -7.75 -8.69
CA LEU A 157 20.75 -6.57 -8.58
C LEU A 157 20.28 -6.33 -7.14
N LYS A 158 19.94 -7.38 -6.39
CA LYS A 158 19.57 -7.27 -4.97
C LYS A 158 20.74 -6.83 -4.09
N ARG A 159 21.93 -7.40 -4.29
CA ARG A 159 23.14 -6.99 -3.56
C ARG A 159 23.52 -5.54 -3.85
N LEU A 160 23.45 -5.13 -5.12
CA LEU A 160 23.66 -3.73 -5.48
C LEU A 160 22.62 -2.82 -4.78
N THR A 161 21.37 -3.24 -4.74
CA THR A 161 20.31 -2.52 -4.03
C THR A 161 20.65 -2.32 -2.56
N GLU A 162 21.03 -3.38 -1.86
CA GLU A 162 21.42 -3.34 -0.44
C GLU A 162 22.59 -2.40 -0.21
N TYR A 163 23.61 -2.44 -1.07
CA TYR A 163 24.75 -1.54 -1.01
C TYR A 163 24.34 -0.09 -1.20
N LEU A 164 23.54 0.22 -2.22
CA LEU A 164 23.09 1.59 -2.49
C LEU A 164 22.19 2.15 -1.37
N ILE A 165 21.33 1.31 -0.79
CA ILE A 165 20.54 1.67 0.40
C ILE A 165 21.45 2.00 1.59
N GLY A 166 22.49 1.21 1.81
CA GLY A 166 23.47 1.45 2.87
C GLY A 166 24.27 2.75 2.67
N LEU A 167 24.48 3.16 1.42
CA LEU A 167 25.24 4.35 1.07
C LEU A 167 24.45 5.66 1.26
N VAL A 168 23.20 5.72 0.76
CA VAL A 168 22.41 6.97 0.72
C VAL A 168 21.00 6.86 1.33
N GLY A 169 20.68 5.73 1.93
CA GLY A 169 19.34 5.46 2.48
C GLY A 169 18.31 5.07 1.43
N SER A 170 17.33 4.26 1.82
CA SER A 170 16.35 3.64 0.92
C SER A 170 15.46 4.63 0.17
N ILE A 171 15.19 5.80 0.77
CA ILE A 171 14.31 6.82 0.19
C ILE A 171 14.98 7.57 -0.98
N ASN A 172 16.29 7.46 -1.12
CA ASN A 172 17.08 8.15 -2.14
C ASN A 172 17.50 7.24 -3.30
N VAL A 173 17.14 5.94 -3.27
CA VAL A 173 17.52 4.93 -4.26
C VAL A 173 16.32 4.49 -5.07
N PHE A 174 16.47 4.47 -6.42
CA PHE A 174 15.42 4.10 -7.34
C PHE A 174 15.92 3.07 -8.35
N ARG A 175 15.08 2.10 -8.72
CA ARG A 175 15.29 1.23 -9.88
C ARG A 175 14.73 1.90 -11.12
N TYR A 176 15.59 2.59 -11.90
CA TYR A 176 15.15 3.37 -13.05
C TYR A 176 14.74 2.50 -14.25
N SER A 177 15.47 1.42 -14.50
CA SER A 177 15.14 0.41 -15.51
C SER A 177 15.86 -0.91 -15.18
N GLY A 178 15.78 -1.92 -16.04
CA GLY A 178 16.30 -3.27 -15.80
C GLY A 178 17.69 -3.35 -15.18
N ASP A 179 18.65 -2.60 -15.71
CA ASP A 179 20.05 -2.55 -15.30
C ASP A 179 20.50 -1.19 -14.76
N LYS A 180 19.54 -0.23 -14.59
CA LYS A 180 19.85 1.15 -14.20
C LYS A 180 19.23 1.51 -12.88
N PHE A 181 20.04 2.14 -12.02
CA PHE A 181 19.62 2.71 -10.75
C PHE A 181 19.81 4.24 -10.80
N ALA A 182 18.98 4.96 -10.09
CA ALA A 182 19.11 6.38 -9.89
C ALA A 182 19.20 6.67 -8.39
N LEU A 183 20.13 7.53 -8.01
CA LEU A 183 20.22 8.10 -6.68
C LEU A 183 19.79 9.56 -6.77
N ILE A 184 19.02 10.05 -5.81
CA ILE A 184 18.58 11.43 -5.74
C ILE A 184 18.70 11.92 -4.30
N PHE A 185 19.37 13.04 -4.10
CA PHE A 185 19.56 13.65 -2.78
C PHE A 185 19.90 15.15 -2.92
N THR A 186 19.85 15.87 -1.83
CA THR A 186 20.29 17.27 -1.76
C THR A 186 21.71 17.34 -1.19
N ASP A 187 22.47 18.39 -1.53
CA ASP A 187 23.82 18.62 -1.00
C ASP A 187 23.83 18.76 0.55
N GLU A 188 22.71 19.13 1.15
CA GLU A 188 22.55 19.16 2.61
C GLU A 188 22.55 17.75 3.23
N GLN A 189 22.15 16.74 2.45
CA GLN A 189 22.07 15.34 2.92
C GLN A 189 23.37 14.59 2.71
N TYR A 190 23.99 14.75 1.53
CA TYR A 190 25.18 14.01 1.11
C TYR A 190 26.07 14.87 0.23
N ASP A 191 27.39 14.81 0.44
CA ASP A 191 28.35 15.38 -0.49
C ASP A 191 28.40 14.55 -1.77
N PHE A 192 27.98 15.15 -2.88
CA PHE A 192 27.90 14.51 -4.19
C PHE A 192 29.23 13.88 -4.63
N LYS A 193 30.35 14.59 -4.40
CA LYS A 193 31.70 14.12 -4.78
C LYS A 193 32.11 12.89 -3.98
N VAL A 194 31.81 12.88 -2.70
CA VAL A 194 32.09 11.73 -1.82
C VAL A 194 31.28 10.50 -2.24
N VAL A 195 29.99 10.67 -2.55
CA VAL A 195 29.14 9.57 -3.02
C VAL A 195 29.68 9.00 -4.34
N VAL A 196 30.00 9.85 -5.32
CA VAL A 196 30.57 9.42 -6.61
C VAL A 196 31.88 8.67 -6.40
N TYR A 197 32.80 9.22 -5.62
CA TYR A 197 34.08 8.57 -5.33
C TYR A 197 33.90 7.21 -4.66
N THR A 198 33.02 7.11 -3.69
CA THR A 198 32.74 5.86 -2.97
C THR A 198 32.15 4.79 -3.93
N LEU A 199 31.26 5.20 -4.83
CA LEU A 199 30.73 4.32 -5.87
C LEU A 199 31.83 3.83 -6.81
N GLU A 200 32.68 4.73 -7.33
CA GLU A 200 33.76 4.38 -8.22
C GLU A 200 34.74 3.39 -7.58
N GLU A 201 35.15 3.60 -6.33
CA GLU A 201 36.02 2.68 -5.61
C GLU A 201 35.36 1.32 -5.37
N ARG A 202 34.06 1.28 -5.04
CA ARG A 202 33.32 0.02 -4.84
C ARG A 202 33.18 -0.78 -6.12
N PHE A 203 32.96 -0.12 -7.27
CA PHE A 203 32.82 -0.80 -8.57
C PHE A 203 34.14 -1.33 -9.15
N LYS A 204 35.30 -0.95 -8.59
CA LYS A 204 36.59 -1.58 -8.91
C LYS A 204 36.77 -2.94 -8.22
N GLN A 205 35.98 -3.24 -7.20
CA GLN A 205 36.06 -4.48 -6.43
C GLN A 205 35.05 -5.52 -6.95
N ALA A 206 35.39 -6.82 -6.77
CA ALA A 206 34.46 -7.89 -7.10
C ALA A 206 33.16 -7.82 -6.26
N TRP A 207 32.08 -8.27 -6.84
CA TRP A 207 30.81 -8.45 -6.18
C TRP A 207 30.64 -9.95 -5.87
N ASP A 208 30.96 -10.36 -4.65
CA ASP A 208 30.84 -11.75 -4.19
C ASP A 208 29.39 -12.17 -4.01
#